data_3daba59050a72d168389978cbf8c0674
#
_entry.id   3daba59050a72d168389978cbf8c0674
#
_cell.length_a   1.000
_cell.length_b   1.000
_cell.length_c   1.000
_cell.angle_alpha   90.00
_cell.angle_beta   90.00
_cell.angle_gamma   90.00
#
_symmetry.space_group_name_H-M   'P 1'
#
loop_
_entity.id
_entity.type
_entity.pdbx_description
1 polymer ?
#
loop_
_entity_poly.entity_id
_entity_poly.type
_entity_poly.pdbx_seq_one_letter_code
_entity_poly.pdbx_strand_id
1 'polypeptide(L)'
;MTLISNCARLAALSLLTIVSSPAMARAPPQSGQSSEVTFTDHPALARNSEILRRMLSPLTQEIIRRRLAASGTTVAEESIDLAKARFVVDVPSHRPAAGYGLIVFVPPWDDAKLPPGWAAVLDRAGYIYASAADSGNKQEVLTRRVPLALIAAGEVLERYEIDPARVYVGGFSGGSRTALRIALAYPDVFRGALLDAGSDPIGLPPDILPPADLFSRFQSSTRVVFVTGTLDLAARASDASSSDSMSRFCVFNVRTIGVPDTGHAVAPPAKLSEALDSLQHDRLVDQGRLDACRAKLDSRLNAAIGEAKALVAAGRGAAARPRILDLDRTLSGLAAEQIVDLAAACGCGLLPEEKGNK
;
A
#
# COMPACT_ATOMS: atom_id res chain seq x y z
N MET A 1 -43.03 72.07 29.10
CA MET A 1 -42.08 72.54 28.13
C MET A 1 -40.70 72.04 28.55
N THR A 2 -40.18 71.01 27.95
CA THR A 2 -38.74 70.71 27.96
C THR A 2 -38.52 69.55 26.97
N LEU A 3 -37.79 69.83 25.89
CA LEU A 3 -37.38 68.91 24.83
C LEU A 3 -36.30 67.95 25.36
N ILE A 4 -36.49 66.65 25.14
CA ILE A 4 -35.43 65.66 25.34
C ILE A 4 -34.96 65.21 23.98
N SER A 5 -33.69 65.51 23.68
CA SER A 5 -32.97 65.11 22.49
C SER A 5 -32.39 63.69 22.66
N ASN A 6 -32.79 62.75 21.79
CA ASN A 6 -32.26 61.41 21.74
C ASN A 6 -31.10 61.35 20.71
N CYS A 7 -29.87 61.20 21.24
CA CYS A 7 -28.72 60.85 20.43
C CYS A 7 -28.66 59.31 20.24
N ALA A 8 -29.01 58.83 19.06
CA ALA A 8 -28.74 57.43 18.64
C ALA A 8 -27.30 57.28 18.20
N ARG A 9 -26.53 56.50 18.96
CA ARG A 9 -25.18 56.09 18.59
C ARG A 9 -25.32 54.84 17.68
N LEU A 10 -24.99 55.00 16.40
CA LEU A 10 -24.76 53.89 15.46
C LEU A 10 -23.41 53.25 15.76
N ALA A 11 -23.41 52.03 16.27
CA ALA A 11 -22.23 51.18 16.36
C ALA A 11 -22.04 50.46 15.02
N ALA A 12 -21.05 50.88 14.26
CA ALA A 12 -20.64 50.17 13.06
C ALA A 12 -19.90 48.88 13.45
N LEU A 13 -20.55 47.74 13.26
CA LEU A 13 -19.94 46.41 13.39
C LEU A 13 -19.13 46.15 12.13
N SER A 14 -17.81 46.31 12.18
CA SER A 14 -16.90 45.88 11.11
C SER A 14 -16.79 44.37 11.14
N LEU A 15 -17.47 43.67 10.23
CA LEU A 15 -17.21 42.27 9.96
C LEU A 15 -15.81 42.14 9.29
N LEU A 16 -14.85 41.65 10.07
CA LEU A 16 -13.59 41.19 9.53
C LEU A 16 -13.87 39.83 8.83
N THR A 17 -14.04 39.85 7.53
CA THR A 17 -13.99 38.63 6.71
C THR A 17 -12.56 38.13 6.68
N ILE A 18 -12.26 37.07 7.44
CA ILE A 18 -11.01 36.33 7.30
C ILE A 18 -11.10 35.60 5.96
N VAL A 19 -10.51 36.21 4.93
CA VAL A 19 -10.27 35.53 3.66
C VAL A 19 -9.14 34.53 3.92
N SER A 20 -9.50 33.26 4.16
CA SER A 20 -8.54 32.17 4.14
C SER A 20 -7.97 32.08 2.73
N SER A 21 -6.77 32.58 2.51
CA SER A 21 -6.04 32.33 1.26
C SER A 21 -5.92 30.83 1.05
N PRO A 22 -6.30 30.29 -0.12
CA PRO A 22 -6.02 28.90 -0.43
C PRO A 22 -4.51 28.69 -0.33
N ALA A 23 -4.09 27.63 0.36
CA ALA A 23 -2.69 27.23 0.41
C ALA A 23 -2.23 27.01 -1.04
N MET A 24 -1.41 27.92 -1.55
CA MET A 24 -0.84 27.75 -2.89
C MET A 24 0.00 26.47 -2.88
N ALA A 25 -0.33 25.53 -3.77
CA ALA A 25 0.49 24.36 -4.02
C ALA A 25 1.92 24.83 -4.30
N ARG A 26 2.87 24.33 -3.51
CA ARG A 26 4.28 24.66 -3.73
C ARG A 26 4.73 23.92 -4.99
N ALA A 27 5.36 24.63 -5.92
CA ALA A 27 5.87 24.04 -7.14
C ALA A 27 6.73 22.80 -6.82
N PRO A 28 6.63 21.71 -7.60
CA PRO A 28 7.43 20.51 -7.38
C PRO A 28 8.92 20.87 -7.48
N PRO A 29 9.81 20.24 -6.66
CA PRO A 29 11.23 20.51 -6.69
C PRO A 29 11.82 20.18 -8.05
N GLN A 30 12.79 21.00 -8.46
CA GLN A 30 13.55 20.78 -9.68
C GLN A 30 14.72 19.82 -9.43
N SER A 31 15.39 19.42 -10.52
CA SER A 31 16.60 18.59 -10.47
C SER A 31 17.63 19.16 -9.46
N GLY A 32 18.18 18.29 -8.62
CA GLY A 32 19.12 18.66 -7.57
C GLY A 32 18.48 19.33 -6.33
N GLN A 33 17.17 19.29 -6.17
CA GLN A 33 16.47 19.91 -5.05
C GLN A 33 15.76 18.87 -4.18
N SER A 34 15.83 19.09 -2.89
CA SER A 34 15.01 18.43 -1.87
C SER A 34 14.10 19.45 -1.23
N SER A 35 12.80 19.19 -1.19
CA SER A 35 11.86 20.10 -0.54
C SER A 35 10.65 19.39 0.05
N GLU A 36 10.09 20.03 1.08
CA GLU A 36 8.75 19.72 1.55
C GLU A 36 7.74 20.33 0.59
N VAL A 37 6.79 19.51 0.14
CA VAL A 37 5.75 19.88 -0.82
C VAL A 37 4.35 19.53 -0.31
N THR A 38 3.33 20.17 -0.88
CA THR A 38 1.93 19.79 -0.78
C THR A 38 1.43 19.42 -2.17
N PHE A 39 0.71 18.33 -2.28
CA PHE A 39 0.03 17.94 -3.50
C PHE A 39 -1.42 18.44 -3.50
N THR A 40 -2.01 18.61 -4.67
CA THR A 40 -3.37 19.12 -4.84
C THR A 40 -4.34 18.10 -5.38
N ASP A 41 -3.82 17.02 -5.96
CA ASP A 41 -4.62 16.06 -6.68
C ASP A 41 -4.63 14.71 -5.96
N HIS A 42 -5.79 14.04 -6.01
CA HIS A 42 -5.95 12.67 -5.54
C HIS A 42 -5.85 11.71 -6.73
N PRO A 43 -4.70 11.03 -6.92
CA PRO A 43 -4.55 10.09 -8.01
C PRO A 43 -5.51 8.92 -7.86
N ALA A 44 -6.02 8.40 -8.99
CA ALA A 44 -7.02 7.32 -8.99
C ALA A 44 -6.56 6.07 -8.19
N LEU A 45 -5.25 5.80 -8.17
CA LEU A 45 -4.67 4.68 -7.41
C LEU A 45 -4.81 4.82 -5.88
N ALA A 46 -5.01 6.03 -5.37
CA ALA A 46 -5.18 6.32 -3.94
C ALA A 46 -6.65 6.40 -3.49
N ARG A 47 -7.61 6.14 -4.39
CA ARG A 47 -9.04 6.10 -4.05
C ARG A 47 -9.33 4.97 -3.07
N ASN A 48 -10.16 5.25 -2.08
CA ASN A 48 -10.52 4.27 -1.06
C ASN A 48 -11.22 3.03 -1.64
N SER A 49 -12.07 3.17 -2.66
CA SER A 49 -12.69 2.03 -3.36
C SER A 49 -11.64 1.09 -3.95
N GLU A 50 -10.57 1.63 -4.53
CA GLU A 50 -9.48 0.85 -5.10
C GLU A 50 -8.61 0.19 -4.02
N ILE A 51 -8.31 0.90 -2.93
CA ILE A 51 -7.60 0.35 -1.77
C ILE A 51 -8.41 -0.82 -1.15
N LEU A 52 -9.71 -0.64 -0.94
CA LEU A 52 -10.59 -1.67 -0.42
C LEU A 52 -10.60 -2.92 -1.34
N ARG A 53 -10.75 -2.71 -2.65
CA ARG A 53 -10.76 -3.80 -3.65
C ARG A 53 -9.47 -4.62 -3.66
N ARG A 54 -8.31 -3.98 -3.45
CA ARG A 54 -7.00 -4.63 -3.55
C ARG A 54 -6.49 -5.19 -2.23
N MET A 55 -6.91 -4.62 -1.09
CA MET A 55 -6.27 -4.87 0.21
C MET A 55 -7.21 -5.44 1.28
N LEU A 56 -8.50 -5.57 1.01
CA LEU A 56 -9.44 -6.25 1.91
C LEU A 56 -9.88 -7.60 1.35
N SER A 57 -10.20 -8.53 2.26
CA SER A 57 -10.72 -9.82 1.88
C SER A 57 -12.09 -9.71 1.21
N PRO A 58 -12.45 -10.63 0.28
CA PRO A 58 -13.72 -10.61 -0.44
C PRO A 58 -14.95 -10.53 0.46
N LEU A 59 -14.97 -11.27 1.57
CA LEU A 59 -16.09 -11.18 2.52
C LEU A 59 -16.16 -9.81 3.20
N THR A 60 -15.01 -9.25 3.56
CA THR A 60 -14.96 -7.91 4.18
C THR A 60 -15.45 -6.84 3.20
N GLN A 61 -15.04 -6.90 1.93
CA GLN A 61 -15.51 -6.01 0.87
C GLN A 61 -17.03 -6.11 0.70
N GLU A 62 -17.57 -7.32 0.62
CA GLU A 62 -18.99 -7.56 0.43
C GLU A 62 -19.82 -7.11 1.64
N ILE A 63 -19.33 -7.32 2.86
CA ILE A 63 -19.97 -6.82 4.09
C ILE A 63 -20.03 -5.27 4.08
N ILE A 64 -18.94 -4.61 3.70
CA ILE A 64 -18.90 -3.14 3.58
C ILE A 64 -19.89 -2.69 2.52
N ARG A 65 -19.88 -3.28 1.32
CA ARG A 65 -20.79 -2.96 0.23
C ARG A 65 -22.27 -3.04 0.67
N ARG A 66 -22.66 -4.16 1.31
CA ARG A 66 -24.05 -4.35 1.81
C ARG A 66 -24.43 -3.34 2.89
N ARG A 67 -23.52 -3.01 3.80
CA ARG A 67 -23.78 -2.01 4.85
C ARG A 67 -23.97 -0.62 4.26
N LEU A 68 -23.13 -0.21 3.32
CA LEU A 68 -23.25 1.08 2.64
C LEU A 68 -24.56 1.15 1.83
N ALA A 69 -24.89 0.10 1.09
CA ALA A 69 -26.17 0.02 0.36
C ALA A 69 -27.37 0.12 1.30
N ALA A 70 -27.33 -0.57 2.47
CA ALA A 70 -28.42 -0.54 3.45
C ALA A 70 -28.59 0.85 4.12
N SER A 71 -27.54 1.68 4.16
CA SER A 71 -27.57 3.06 4.66
C SER A 71 -27.78 4.12 3.57
N GLY A 72 -27.87 3.71 2.30
CA GLY A 72 -27.97 4.65 1.16
C GLY A 72 -26.71 5.50 0.94
N THR A 73 -25.54 5.00 1.37
CA THR A 73 -24.26 5.71 1.26
C THR A 73 -23.28 4.95 0.37
N THR A 74 -22.21 5.62 -0.04
CA THR A 74 -21.10 5.06 -0.83
C THR A 74 -19.78 5.21 -0.09
N VAL A 75 -18.73 4.56 -0.57
CA VAL A 75 -17.36 4.77 -0.08
C VAL A 75 -16.96 6.21 -0.30
N ALA A 76 -16.48 6.88 0.74
CA ALA A 76 -15.83 8.19 0.58
C ALA A 76 -14.47 7.94 -0.07
N GLU A 77 -14.28 8.45 -1.29
CA GLU A 77 -13.12 8.11 -2.12
C GLU A 77 -11.79 8.69 -1.63
N GLU A 78 -11.86 9.79 -0.90
CA GLU A 78 -10.70 10.54 -0.44
C GLU A 78 -10.68 10.59 1.08
N SER A 79 -9.65 9.96 1.70
CA SER A 79 -9.48 9.96 3.16
C SER A 79 -8.48 11.00 3.65
N ILE A 80 -7.63 11.54 2.75
CA ILE A 80 -6.54 12.45 3.08
C ILE A 80 -6.94 13.90 2.76
N ASP A 81 -6.88 14.76 3.76
CA ASP A 81 -6.95 16.21 3.57
C ASP A 81 -5.59 16.72 3.04
N LEU A 82 -5.48 16.89 1.72
CA LEU A 82 -4.24 17.30 1.05
C LEU A 82 -3.74 18.69 1.50
N ALA A 83 -4.63 19.57 1.94
CA ALA A 83 -4.23 20.88 2.47
C ALA A 83 -3.36 20.76 3.74
N LYS A 84 -3.50 19.66 4.47
CA LYS A 84 -2.75 19.36 5.69
C LYS A 84 -1.64 18.32 5.48
N ALA A 85 -1.69 17.56 4.40
CA ALA A 85 -0.67 16.56 4.11
C ALA A 85 0.64 17.22 3.65
N ARG A 86 1.76 16.69 4.12
CA ARG A 86 3.11 17.14 3.77
C ARG A 86 3.92 15.98 3.27
N PHE A 87 4.68 16.24 2.21
CA PHE A 87 5.53 15.26 1.58
C PHE A 87 6.93 15.82 1.42
N VAL A 88 7.94 14.98 1.51
CA VAL A 88 9.30 15.31 1.10
C VAL A 88 9.55 14.65 -0.23
N VAL A 89 9.98 15.42 -1.19
CA VAL A 89 10.44 14.95 -2.51
C VAL A 89 11.88 15.42 -2.70
N ASP A 90 12.76 14.46 -2.99
CA ASP A 90 14.17 14.70 -3.30
C ASP A 90 14.43 14.26 -4.74
N VAL A 91 14.84 15.18 -5.58
CA VAL A 91 15.04 14.97 -7.02
C VAL A 91 16.53 14.97 -7.33
N PRO A 92 17.07 13.90 -7.97
CA PRO A 92 18.48 13.83 -8.35
C PRO A 92 18.95 15.00 -9.20
N SER A 93 20.23 15.33 -9.10
CA SER A 93 20.86 16.44 -9.85
C SER A 93 20.91 16.20 -11.37
N HIS A 94 20.83 14.93 -11.79
CA HIS A 94 20.80 14.56 -13.20
C HIS A 94 19.67 13.55 -13.48
N ARG A 95 19.06 13.66 -14.64
CA ARG A 95 18.06 12.72 -15.11
C ARG A 95 18.70 11.68 -16.01
N PRO A 96 18.56 10.36 -15.71
CA PRO A 96 18.95 9.30 -16.63
C PRO A 96 18.19 9.37 -17.96
N ALA A 97 18.79 8.82 -19.03
CA ALA A 97 18.20 8.86 -20.38
C ALA A 97 16.82 8.17 -20.46
N ALA A 98 16.59 7.13 -19.66
CA ALA A 98 15.32 6.41 -19.59
C ALA A 98 14.28 7.06 -18.62
N GLY A 99 14.61 8.20 -18.00
CA GLY A 99 13.85 8.81 -16.94
C GLY A 99 14.41 8.51 -15.54
N TYR A 100 13.87 9.19 -14.53
CA TYR A 100 14.22 8.91 -13.15
C TYR A 100 13.70 7.54 -12.70
N GLY A 101 14.36 6.90 -11.75
CA GLY A 101 13.70 5.92 -10.91
C GLY A 101 12.86 6.62 -9.84
N LEU A 102 11.94 5.91 -9.22
CA LEU A 102 11.15 6.39 -8.08
C LEU A 102 11.27 5.39 -6.93
N ILE A 103 11.54 5.89 -5.74
CA ILE A 103 11.36 5.16 -4.49
C ILE A 103 10.38 5.92 -3.59
N VAL A 104 9.21 5.33 -3.36
CA VAL A 104 8.25 5.82 -2.37
C VAL A 104 8.57 5.14 -1.04
N PHE A 105 8.96 5.91 -0.04
CA PHE A 105 9.40 5.36 1.24
C PHE A 105 8.38 5.58 2.34
N VAL A 106 8.00 4.51 3.04
CA VAL A 106 7.08 4.54 4.18
C VAL A 106 7.91 4.47 5.47
N PRO A 107 8.00 5.56 6.25
CA PRO A 107 8.76 5.57 7.50
C PRO A 107 7.95 4.92 8.64
N PRO A 108 8.61 4.43 9.71
CA PRO A 108 7.94 4.06 10.96
C PRO A 108 7.72 5.25 11.91
N TRP A 109 8.26 6.41 11.58
CA TRP A 109 8.17 7.69 12.29
C TRP A 109 7.32 8.70 11.49
N ASP A 110 6.98 9.83 12.11
CA ASP A 110 6.11 10.83 11.50
C ASP A 110 6.87 11.86 10.63
N ASP A 111 8.20 11.84 10.64
CA ASP A 111 9.05 12.69 9.78
C ASP A 111 9.27 12.03 8.41
N ALA A 112 9.10 12.79 7.32
CA ALA A 112 9.27 12.30 5.94
C ALA A 112 10.70 12.43 5.39
N LYS A 113 11.67 12.90 6.21
CA LYS A 113 13.05 13.13 5.74
C LYS A 113 13.73 11.86 5.25
N LEU A 114 14.67 12.07 4.32
CA LEU A 114 15.54 10.99 3.86
C LEU A 114 16.38 10.46 5.02
N PRO A 115 16.58 9.13 5.09
CA PRO A 115 17.57 8.57 6.00
C PRO A 115 18.98 9.11 5.73
N PRO A 116 19.82 9.23 6.78
CA PRO A 116 21.17 9.79 6.63
C PRO A 116 22.01 9.09 5.56
N GLY A 117 22.60 9.86 4.66
CA GLY A 117 23.50 9.39 3.61
C GLY A 117 22.79 8.80 2.38
N TRP A 118 21.47 8.67 2.37
CA TRP A 118 20.71 8.13 1.22
C TRP A 118 20.73 9.09 0.03
N ALA A 119 20.67 10.40 0.25
CA ALA A 119 20.63 11.41 -0.82
C ALA A 119 21.71 11.19 -1.88
N ALA A 120 22.96 11.00 -1.46
CA ALA A 120 24.10 10.80 -2.39
C ALA A 120 24.02 9.48 -3.18
N VAL A 121 23.40 8.44 -2.62
CA VAL A 121 23.16 7.16 -3.31
C VAL A 121 22.07 7.33 -4.36
N LEU A 122 20.95 7.94 -3.97
CA LEU A 122 19.80 8.16 -4.84
C LEU A 122 20.15 9.11 -5.99
N ASP A 123 20.92 10.18 -5.70
CA ASP A 123 21.40 11.10 -6.71
C ASP A 123 22.24 10.37 -7.78
N ARG A 124 23.26 9.58 -7.38
CA ARG A 124 24.08 8.80 -8.31
C ARG A 124 23.29 7.78 -9.11
N ALA A 125 22.30 7.14 -8.48
CA ALA A 125 21.48 6.11 -9.11
C ALA A 125 20.30 6.68 -9.92
N GLY A 126 20.07 8.00 -9.84
CA GLY A 126 19.00 8.71 -10.54
C GLY A 126 17.60 8.33 -10.05
N TYR A 127 17.40 8.21 -8.71
CA TYR A 127 16.10 7.93 -8.11
C TYR A 127 15.53 9.16 -7.39
N ILE A 128 14.32 9.52 -7.75
CA ILE A 128 13.51 10.42 -6.93
C ILE A 128 13.08 9.66 -5.67
N TYR A 129 13.27 10.30 -4.52
CA TYR A 129 12.70 9.85 -3.25
C TYR A 129 11.42 10.62 -2.97
N ALA A 130 10.38 9.93 -2.53
CA ALA A 130 9.14 10.54 -2.06
C ALA A 130 8.66 9.86 -0.77
N SER A 131 8.30 10.65 0.23
CA SER A 131 7.79 10.16 1.50
C SER A 131 6.78 11.14 2.08
N ALA A 132 5.82 10.65 2.85
CA ALA A 132 4.82 11.47 3.51
C ALA A 132 5.13 11.65 4.99
N ALA A 133 4.95 12.86 5.51
CA ALA A 133 4.91 13.12 6.94
C ALA A 133 3.63 12.55 7.56
N ASP A 134 3.63 12.40 8.89
CA ASP A 134 2.52 11.84 9.67
C ASP A 134 2.02 10.50 9.12
N SER A 135 2.97 9.64 8.69
CA SER A 135 2.73 8.29 8.18
C SER A 135 3.41 7.20 9.01
N GLY A 136 3.80 7.52 10.24
CA GLY A 136 4.49 6.61 11.17
C GLY A 136 3.63 5.46 11.70
N ASN A 137 4.22 4.64 12.59
CA ASN A 137 3.59 3.41 13.11
C ASN A 137 2.32 3.64 13.95
N LYS A 138 2.07 4.85 14.42
CA LYS A 138 0.85 5.22 15.16
C LYS A 138 -0.36 5.49 14.25
N GLN A 139 -0.11 5.60 12.95
CA GLN A 139 -1.13 5.94 11.97
C GLN A 139 -1.79 4.67 11.40
N GLU A 140 -3.06 4.77 11.10
CA GLU A 140 -3.83 3.68 10.48
C GLU A 140 -3.28 3.33 9.09
N VAL A 141 -3.15 2.03 8.82
CA VAL A 141 -2.50 1.56 7.59
C VAL A 141 -3.35 1.88 6.36
N LEU A 142 -4.62 1.44 6.34
CA LEU A 142 -5.46 1.51 5.14
C LEU A 142 -6.05 2.89 4.89
N THR A 143 -6.28 3.69 5.94
CA THR A 143 -6.93 5.00 5.81
C THR A 143 -5.96 6.17 5.83
N ARG A 144 -4.66 5.91 6.12
CA ARG A 144 -3.67 6.98 6.13
C ARG A 144 -2.34 6.60 5.48
N ARG A 145 -1.64 5.56 5.97
CA ARG A 145 -0.27 5.26 5.50
C ARG A 145 -0.23 4.83 4.03
N VAL A 146 -1.14 3.94 3.63
CA VAL A 146 -1.29 3.49 2.24
C VAL A 146 -1.75 4.63 1.32
N PRO A 147 -2.85 5.36 1.59
CA PRO A 147 -3.24 6.50 0.76
C PRO A 147 -2.14 7.54 0.58
N LEU A 148 -1.43 7.92 1.66
CA LEU A 148 -0.32 8.89 1.57
C LEU A 148 0.81 8.39 0.65
N ALA A 149 1.21 7.13 0.75
CA ALA A 149 2.23 6.55 -0.13
C ALA A 149 1.77 6.50 -1.59
N LEU A 150 0.50 6.17 -1.83
CA LEU A 150 -0.08 6.13 -3.17
C LEU A 150 -0.25 7.53 -3.78
N ILE A 151 -0.61 8.54 -2.97
CA ILE A 151 -0.63 9.94 -3.40
C ILE A 151 0.77 10.37 -3.81
N ALA A 152 1.79 10.11 -2.98
CA ALA A 152 3.17 10.43 -3.31
C ALA A 152 3.63 9.76 -4.62
N ALA A 153 3.25 8.49 -4.82
CA ALA A 153 3.55 7.76 -6.05
C ALA A 153 2.89 8.41 -7.27
N GLY A 154 1.57 8.61 -7.23
CA GLY A 154 0.80 9.13 -8.36
C GLY A 154 1.24 10.53 -8.77
N GLU A 155 1.42 11.41 -7.79
CA GLU A 155 1.87 12.79 -7.99
C GLU A 155 3.28 12.89 -8.62
N VAL A 156 4.21 12.02 -8.18
CA VAL A 156 5.55 12.00 -8.77
C VAL A 156 5.52 11.38 -10.18
N LEU A 157 4.74 10.32 -10.40
CA LEU A 157 4.58 9.71 -11.72
C LEU A 157 3.96 10.66 -12.75
N GLU A 158 3.10 11.58 -12.32
CA GLU A 158 2.47 12.57 -13.20
C GLU A 158 3.40 13.75 -13.51
N ARG A 159 4.22 14.19 -12.52
CA ARG A 159 5.00 15.42 -12.62
C ARG A 159 6.40 15.25 -13.19
N TYR A 160 6.93 14.03 -13.16
CA TYR A 160 8.30 13.74 -13.60
C TYR A 160 8.33 12.64 -14.65
N GLU A 161 9.35 12.67 -15.50
CA GLU A 161 9.60 11.60 -16.45
C GLU A 161 10.24 10.42 -15.71
N ILE A 162 9.41 9.44 -15.35
CA ILE A 162 9.79 8.26 -14.58
C ILE A 162 9.92 7.05 -15.50
N ASP A 163 11.01 6.30 -15.34
CA ASP A 163 11.16 4.98 -15.95
C ASP A 163 10.21 3.98 -15.24
N PRO A 164 9.18 3.46 -15.94
CA PRO A 164 8.18 2.58 -15.33
C PRO A 164 8.75 1.23 -14.86
N ALA A 165 9.95 0.84 -15.31
CA ALA A 165 10.65 -0.35 -14.83
C ALA A 165 11.37 -0.11 -13.49
N ARG A 166 11.50 1.13 -13.05
CA ARG A 166 12.27 1.55 -11.89
C ARG A 166 11.42 2.26 -10.83
N VAL A 167 10.17 1.84 -10.66
CA VAL A 167 9.23 2.36 -9.64
C VAL A 167 9.17 1.37 -8.49
N TYR A 168 9.62 1.79 -7.30
CA TYR A 168 9.70 0.93 -6.13
C TYR A 168 8.99 1.56 -4.92
N VAL A 169 8.46 0.71 -4.06
CA VAL A 169 8.03 1.12 -2.72
C VAL A 169 8.99 0.53 -1.69
N GLY A 170 9.34 1.30 -0.70
CA GLY A 170 10.22 0.84 0.38
C GLY A 170 9.73 1.32 1.74
N GLY A 171 10.34 0.81 2.79
CA GLY A 171 10.06 1.24 4.15
C GLY A 171 10.98 0.58 5.15
N PHE A 172 11.03 1.13 6.36
CA PHE A 172 11.79 0.59 7.47
C PHE A 172 10.86 0.10 8.57
N SER A 173 11.15 -1.06 9.19
CA SER A 173 10.40 -1.59 10.34
C SER A 173 8.90 -1.72 10.05
N GLY A 174 8.02 -1.07 10.80
CA GLY A 174 6.59 -1.03 10.49
C GLY A 174 6.26 -0.38 9.14
N GLY A 175 7.15 0.47 8.60
CA GLY A 175 7.06 0.98 7.23
C GLY A 175 7.34 -0.08 6.18
N SER A 176 8.29 -0.97 6.44
CA SER A 176 8.59 -2.13 5.58
C SER A 176 7.36 -3.04 5.41
N ARG A 177 6.63 -3.33 6.49
CA ARG A 177 5.37 -4.09 6.45
C ARG A 177 4.32 -3.39 5.57
N THR A 178 4.17 -2.08 5.73
CA THR A 178 3.25 -1.30 4.88
C THR A 178 3.70 -1.30 3.42
N ALA A 179 5.01 -1.19 3.15
CA ALA A 179 5.57 -1.24 1.80
C ALA A 179 5.32 -2.60 1.12
N LEU A 180 5.45 -3.72 1.85
CA LEU A 180 5.11 -5.04 1.32
C LEU A 180 3.63 -5.12 0.91
N ARG A 181 2.71 -4.66 1.75
CA ARG A 181 1.26 -4.62 1.43
C ARG A 181 0.98 -3.80 0.18
N ILE A 182 1.62 -2.64 0.05
CA ILE A 182 1.47 -1.79 -1.14
C ILE A 182 2.04 -2.51 -2.37
N ALA A 183 3.24 -3.07 -2.32
CA ALA A 183 3.83 -3.78 -3.45
C ALA A 183 2.98 -4.97 -3.89
N LEU A 184 2.42 -5.72 -2.92
CA LEU A 184 1.55 -6.87 -3.17
C LEU A 184 0.24 -6.46 -3.85
N ALA A 185 -0.37 -5.35 -3.42
CA ALA A 185 -1.65 -4.86 -3.91
C ALA A 185 -1.55 -4.03 -5.20
N TYR A 186 -0.38 -3.41 -5.46
CA TYR A 186 -0.14 -2.51 -6.60
C TYR A 186 1.06 -2.92 -7.46
N PRO A 187 1.17 -4.19 -7.89
CA PRO A 187 2.27 -4.66 -8.76
C PRO A 187 2.18 -4.12 -10.18
N ASP A 188 1.09 -3.48 -10.53
CA ASP A 188 0.88 -2.71 -11.76
C ASP A 188 1.56 -1.34 -11.71
N VAL A 189 1.84 -0.82 -10.52
CA VAL A 189 2.56 0.43 -10.27
C VAL A 189 4.00 0.15 -9.86
N PHE A 190 4.20 -0.67 -8.83
CA PHE A 190 5.51 -0.92 -8.22
C PHE A 190 6.16 -2.19 -8.77
N ARG A 191 7.34 -2.04 -9.37
CA ARG A 191 8.17 -3.14 -9.90
C ARG A 191 9.01 -3.83 -8.83
N GLY A 192 9.04 -3.29 -7.63
CA GLY A 192 9.75 -3.93 -6.52
C GLY A 192 9.47 -3.30 -5.17
N ALA A 193 9.89 -4.03 -4.13
CA ALA A 193 9.81 -3.63 -2.74
C ALA A 193 11.17 -3.66 -2.06
N LEU A 194 11.57 -2.56 -1.42
CA LEU A 194 12.71 -2.47 -0.51
C LEU A 194 12.21 -2.63 0.93
N LEU A 195 12.43 -3.79 1.52
CA LEU A 195 11.94 -4.15 2.83
C LEU A 195 13.08 -4.10 3.85
N ASP A 196 13.15 -2.98 4.57
CA ASP A 196 14.24 -2.72 5.51
C ASP A 196 13.78 -3.03 6.95
N ALA A 197 14.43 -4.03 7.54
CA ALA A 197 14.26 -4.51 8.91
C ALA A 197 12.83 -4.98 9.28
N GLY A 198 12.38 -6.03 8.64
CA GLY A 198 11.22 -6.83 9.01
C GLY A 198 10.00 -6.68 8.10
N SER A 199 9.40 -7.81 7.76
CA SER A 199 8.19 -7.89 6.96
C SER A 199 7.32 -9.06 7.40
N ASP A 200 6.02 -9.02 7.07
CA ASP A 200 5.07 -10.06 7.45
C ASP A 200 4.91 -11.13 6.36
N PRO A 201 4.49 -12.36 6.68
CA PRO A 201 4.16 -13.38 5.69
C PRO A 201 2.96 -12.98 4.84
N ILE A 202 3.02 -13.20 3.52
CA ILE A 202 1.89 -13.02 2.60
C ILE A 202 0.91 -14.20 2.66
N GLY A 203 -0.35 -13.96 2.27
CA GLY A 203 -1.42 -14.95 2.23
C GLY A 203 -2.07 -15.22 3.58
N LEU A 204 -1.88 -14.32 4.55
CA LEU A 204 -2.59 -14.29 5.83
C LEU A 204 -2.82 -12.83 6.24
N PRO A 205 -3.91 -12.52 6.95
CA PRO A 205 -4.07 -11.18 7.48
C PRO A 205 -2.87 -10.76 8.35
N PRO A 206 -2.39 -9.53 8.18
CA PRO A 206 -2.97 -8.46 7.38
C PRO A 206 -2.53 -8.42 5.90
N ASP A 207 -1.59 -9.27 5.46
CA ASP A 207 -1.03 -9.30 4.11
C ASP A 207 -1.74 -10.35 3.25
N ILE A 208 -3.03 -10.14 3.01
CA ILE A 208 -3.87 -11.01 2.19
C ILE A 208 -3.47 -10.97 0.72
N LEU A 209 -3.82 -12.01 -0.04
CA LEU A 209 -3.56 -12.03 -1.48
C LEU A 209 -4.53 -11.09 -2.21
N PRO A 210 -4.03 -10.24 -3.13
CA PRO A 210 -4.86 -9.36 -3.93
C PRO A 210 -5.62 -10.16 -5.01
N PRO A 211 -6.49 -9.50 -5.82
CA PRO A 211 -7.12 -10.12 -6.98
C PRO A 211 -6.13 -10.90 -7.87
N ALA A 212 -6.59 -11.99 -8.47
CA ALA A 212 -5.74 -12.98 -9.14
C ALA A 212 -4.86 -12.41 -10.26
N ASP A 213 -5.37 -11.45 -11.02
CA ASP A 213 -4.65 -10.74 -12.08
C ASP A 213 -3.46 -9.93 -11.51
N LEU A 214 -3.67 -9.22 -10.42
CA LEU A 214 -2.62 -8.47 -9.71
C LEU A 214 -1.61 -9.44 -9.08
N PHE A 215 -2.10 -10.50 -8.45
CA PHE A 215 -1.19 -11.47 -7.84
C PHE A 215 -0.32 -12.20 -8.88
N SER A 216 -0.88 -12.54 -10.03
CA SER A 216 -0.11 -13.09 -11.16
C SER A 216 1.00 -12.15 -11.63
N ARG A 217 0.73 -10.85 -11.66
CA ARG A 217 1.72 -9.81 -11.96
C ARG A 217 2.78 -9.71 -10.87
N PHE A 218 2.39 -9.74 -9.61
CA PHE A 218 3.34 -9.73 -8.47
C PHE A 218 4.32 -10.92 -8.56
N GLN A 219 3.81 -12.12 -8.82
CA GLN A 219 4.64 -13.33 -8.99
C GLN A 219 5.64 -13.21 -10.15
N SER A 220 5.22 -12.59 -11.27
CA SER A 220 5.98 -12.59 -12.52
C SER A 220 7.00 -11.46 -12.61
N SER A 221 6.69 -10.27 -12.04
CA SER A 221 7.42 -9.05 -12.35
C SER A 221 7.87 -8.24 -11.13
N THR A 222 7.40 -8.53 -9.91
CA THR A 222 7.80 -7.76 -8.73
C THR A 222 9.02 -8.36 -8.09
N ARG A 223 10.00 -7.53 -7.75
CA ARG A 223 11.22 -7.89 -7.05
C ARG A 223 11.12 -7.49 -5.60
N VAL A 224 11.54 -8.37 -4.70
CA VAL A 224 11.51 -8.11 -3.25
C VAL A 224 12.93 -8.22 -2.71
N VAL A 225 13.39 -7.16 -2.06
CA VAL A 225 14.71 -7.12 -1.44
C VAL A 225 14.55 -6.82 0.05
N PHE A 226 14.93 -7.80 0.88
CA PHE A 226 15.06 -7.62 2.32
C PHE A 226 16.44 -7.08 2.64
N VAL A 227 16.52 -6.06 3.51
CA VAL A 227 17.77 -5.52 4.05
C VAL A 227 17.66 -5.50 5.56
N THR A 228 18.47 -6.33 6.26
CA THR A 228 18.29 -6.52 7.70
C THR A 228 19.61 -6.69 8.41
N GLY A 229 19.74 -6.04 9.56
CA GLY A 229 20.91 -6.15 10.42
C GLY A 229 21.14 -7.58 10.92
N THR A 230 22.38 -8.06 10.92
CA THR A 230 22.71 -9.44 11.34
C THR A 230 22.44 -9.69 12.82
N LEU A 231 22.38 -8.63 13.63
CA LEU A 231 22.07 -8.68 15.06
C LEU A 231 20.57 -8.42 15.35
N ASP A 232 19.76 -8.06 14.35
CA ASP A 232 18.30 -7.92 14.49
C ASP A 232 17.62 -9.27 14.31
N LEU A 233 17.68 -10.09 15.35
CA LEU A 233 17.14 -11.45 15.30
C LEU A 233 15.63 -11.50 15.04
N ALA A 234 14.88 -10.53 15.55
CA ALA A 234 13.43 -10.48 15.40
C ALA A 234 13.04 -10.15 13.95
N ALA A 235 13.65 -9.12 13.35
CA ALA A 235 13.39 -8.78 11.96
C ALA A 235 13.85 -9.88 10.99
N ARG A 236 15.01 -10.51 11.25
CA ARG A 236 15.49 -11.65 10.45
C ARG A 236 14.54 -12.84 10.48
N ALA A 237 13.97 -13.18 11.65
CA ALA A 237 12.99 -14.24 11.75
C ALA A 237 11.69 -13.90 10.98
N SER A 238 11.26 -12.66 11.07
CA SER A 238 10.11 -12.13 10.35
C SER A 238 10.35 -12.19 8.82
N ASP A 239 11.49 -11.72 8.34
CA ASP A 239 11.87 -11.75 6.91
C ASP A 239 11.99 -13.20 6.37
N ALA A 240 12.56 -14.11 7.16
CA ALA A 240 12.61 -15.52 6.77
C ALA A 240 11.21 -16.10 6.61
N SER A 241 10.31 -15.85 7.56
CA SER A 241 8.91 -16.28 7.48
C SER A 241 8.17 -15.69 6.28
N SER A 242 8.43 -14.40 5.99
CA SER A 242 7.90 -13.72 4.80
C SER A 242 8.42 -14.35 3.51
N SER A 243 9.72 -14.58 3.39
CA SER A 243 10.36 -15.23 2.24
C SER A 243 9.84 -16.65 2.01
N ASP A 244 9.64 -17.42 3.10
CA ASP A 244 9.05 -18.76 3.01
C ASP A 244 7.60 -18.71 2.52
N SER A 245 6.82 -17.75 2.98
CA SER A 245 5.45 -17.55 2.49
C SER A 245 5.43 -17.17 1.00
N MET A 246 6.32 -16.28 0.57
CA MET A 246 6.47 -15.92 -0.84
C MET A 246 6.77 -17.14 -1.71
N SER A 247 7.69 -18.01 -1.28
CA SER A 247 7.99 -19.25 -1.98
C SER A 247 6.79 -20.19 -2.10
N ARG A 248 5.97 -20.32 -1.04
CA ARG A 248 4.72 -21.10 -1.06
C ARG A 248 3.66 -20.54 -2.02
N PHE A 249 3.70 -19.25 -2.27
CA PHE A 249 2.82 -18.53 -3.18
C PHE A 249 3.51 -18.18 -4.52
N CYS A 250 4.56 -18.92 -4.90
CA CYS A 250 5.23 -18.84 -6.20
C CYS A 250 5.88 -17.47 -6.50
N VAL A 251 6.30 -16.75 -5.48
CA VAL A 251 7.07 -15.51 -5.60
C VAL A 251 8.55 -15.86 -5.41
N PHE A 252 9.34 -15.84 -6.50
CA PHE A 252 10.72 -16.32 -6.50
C PHE A 252 11.78 -15.24 -6.70
N ASN A 253 11.36 -14.04 -7.11
CA ASN A 253 12.28 -12.91 -7.30
C ASN A 253 12.51 -12.17 -5.97
N VAL A 254 13.12 -12.89 -5.03
CA VAL A 254 13.37 -12.46 -3.66
C VAL A 254 14.87 -12.50 -3.38
N ARG A 255 15.40 -11.45 -2.74
CA ARG A 255 16.78 -11.37 -2.27
C ARG A 255 16.85 -10.88 -0.83
N THR A 256 17.78 -11.44 -0.06
CA THR A 256 18.09 -10.97 1.30
C THR A 256 19.52 -10.43 1.33
N ILE A 257 19.67 -9.24 1.92
CA ILE A 257 20.94 -8.54 2.11
C ILE A 257 21.13 -8.37 3.63
N GLY A 258 22.15 -9.00 4.18
CA GLY A 258 22.55 -8.81 5.58
C GLY A 258 23.40 -7.55 5.76
N VAL A 259 23.11 -6.79 6.82
CA VAL A 259 23.97 -5.67 7.26
C VAL A 259 24.80 -6.15 8.44
N PRO A 260 26.12 -6.38 8.26
CA PRO A 260 26.97 -6.92 9.32
C PRO A 260 26.96 -6.07 10.59
N ASP A 261 27.03 -6.72 11.75
CA ASP A 261 27.18 -6.12 13.07
C ASP A 261 26.17 -5.01 13.39
N THR A 262 24.99 -5.09 12.78
CA THR A 262 23.94 -4.08 12.89
C THR A 262 22.69 -4.68 13.51
N GLY A 263 22.11 -3.97 14.48
CA GLY A 263 20.80 -4.26 15.07
C GLY A 263 19.65 -3.68 14.23
N HIS A 264 18.57 -3.26 14.92
CA HIS A 264 17.40 -2.65 14.29
C HIS A 264 17.68 -1.21 13.84
N ALA A 265 18.20 -1.05 12.64
CA ALA A 265 18.58 0.25 12.06
C ALA A 265 18.30 0.29 10.55
N VAL A 266 18.09 1.50 10.03
CA VAL A 266 17.91 1.75 8.59
C VAL A 266 19.17 1.32 7.82
N ALA A 267 18.98 0.79 6.64
CA ALA A 267 20.05 0.37 5.73
C ALA A 267 21.09 1.49 5.52
N PRO A 268 22.38 1.22 5.76
CA PRO A 268 23.42 2.20 5.48
C PRO A 268 23.55 2.43 3.96
N PRO A 269 24.14 3.56 3.52
CA PRO A 269 24.22 3.95 2.10
C PRO A 269 24.75 2.86 1.15
N ALA A 270 25.77 2.12 1.57
CA ALA A 270 26.33 1.04 0.76
C ALA A 270 25.32 -0.12 0.54
N LYS A 271 24.49 -0.41 1.55
CA LYS A 271 23.46 -1.46 1.46
C LYS A 271 22.22 -0.99 0.71
N LEU A 272 21.88 0.29 0.78
CA LEU A 272 20.89 0.88 -0.11
C LEU A 272 21.33 0.73 -1.58
N SER A 273 22.58 1.06 -1.92
CA SER A 273 23.11 0.88 -3.27
C SER A 273 22.99 -0.58 -3.74
N GLU A 274 23.43 -1.53 -2.91
CA GLU A 274 23.31 -2.98 -3.21
C GLU A 274 21.84 -3.42 -3.40
N ALA A 275 20.93 -2.85 -2.62
CA ALA A 275 19.51 -3.14 -2.73
C ALA A 275 18.89 -2.57 -4.02
N LEU A 276 19.21 -1.32 -4.37
CA LEU A 276 18.77 -0.71 -5.62
C LEU A 276 19.31 -1.47 -6.84
N ASP A 277 20.58 -1.86 -6.83
CA ASP A 277 21.17 -2.71 -7.88
C ASP A 277 20.42 -4.04 -8.00
N SER A 278 20.05 -4.64 -6.86
CA SER A 278 19.28 -5.89 -6.84
C SER A 278 17.85 -5.73 -7.36
N LEU A 279 17.24 -4.57 -7.14
CA LEU A 279 15.92 -4.23 -7.67
C LEU A 279 15.95 -3.92 -9.17
N GLN A 280 17.06 -3.45 -9.71
CA GLN A 280 17.19 -3.13 -11.14
C GLN A 280 17.50 -4.37 -12.01
N HIS A 281 18.28 -5.30 -11.48
CA HIS A 281 18.71 -6.46 -12.25
C HIS A 281 17.61 -7.52 -12.32
N ASP A 282 17.10 -7.75 -13.53
CA ASP A 282 16.20 -8.87 -13.79
C ASP A 282 16.92 -10.20 -13.55
N ARG A 283 16.58 -10.86 -12.45
CA ARG A 283 16.76 -12.29 -12.40
C ARG A 283 15.63 -12.89 -13.21
N LEU A 284 15.97 -13.52 -14.32
CA LEU A 284 15.01 -14.29 -15.09
C LEU A 284 14.35 -15.29 -14.12
N VAL A 285 13.10 -15.09 -13.84
CA VAL A 285 12.30 -16.10 -13.12
C VAL A 285 12.28 -17.33 -14.00
N ASP A 286 12.71 -18.46 -13.48
CA ASP A 286 12.56 -19.74 -14.16
C ASP A 286 11.07 -19.97 -14.43
N GLN A 287 10.66 -19.78 -15.67
CA GLN A 287 9.25 -19.86 -16.07
C GLN A 287 8.69 -21.25 -15.81
N GLY A 288 9.46 -22.30 -16.05
CA GLY A 288 9.02 -23.69 -15.78
C GLY A 288 8.75 -23.92 -14.29
N ARG A 289 9.62 -23.37 -13.41
CA ARG A 289 9.41 -23.40 -11.96
C ARG A 289 8.17 -22.62 -11.54
N LEU A 290 7.96 -21.44 -12.12
CA LEU A 290 6.81 -20.60 -11.82
C LEU A 290 5.51 -21.28 -12.23
N ASP A 291 5.44 -21.82 -13.45
CA ASP A 291 4.26 -22.49 -13.98
C ASP A 291 3.93 -23.77 -13.19
N ALA A 292 4.92 -24.57 -12.85
CA ALA A 292 4.75 -25.76 -12.02
C ALA A 292 4.23 -25.42 -10.61
N CYS A 293 4.72 -24.31 -10.03
CA CYS A 293 4.25 -23.85 -8.73
C CYS A 293 2.81 -23.33 -8.80
N ARG A 294 2.48 -22.52 -9.81
CA ARG A 294 1.11 -22.01 -10.05
C ARG A 294 0.12 -23.15 -10.22
N ALA A 295 0.44 -24.15 -11.03
CA ALA A 295 -0.42 -25.32 -11.20
C ALA A 295 -0.73 -26.05 -9.88
N LYS A 296 0.24 -26.13 -8.96
CA LYS A 296 0.00 -26.67 -7.61
C LYS A 296 -0.88 -25.73 -6.75
N LEU A 297 -0.67 -24.43 -6.86
CA LEU A 297 -1.49 -23.45 -6.15
C LEU A 297 -2.95 -23.51 -6.64
N ASP A 298 -3.16 -23.56 -7.95
CA ASP A 298 -4.49 -23.68 -8.58
C ASP A 298 -5.18 -25.00 -8.17
N SER A 299 -4.44 -26.09 -8.13
CA SER A 299 -4.97 -27.38 -7.64
C SER A 299 -5.45 -27.29 -6.19
N ARG A 300 -4.67 -26.67 -5.31
CA ARG A 300 -5.06 -26.42 -3.91
C ARG A 300 -6.30 -25.53 -3.81
N LEU A 301 -6.32 -24.45 -4.58
CA LEU A 301 -7.45 -23.51 -4.65
C LEU A 301 -8.72 -24.22 -5.07
N ASN A 302 -8.68 -24.98 -6.19
CA ASN A 302 -9.82 -25.72 -6.72
C ASN A 302 -10.32 -26.79 -5.75
N ALA A 303 -9.42 -27.50 -5.07
CA ALA A 303 -9.78 -28.49 -4.05
C ALA A 303 -10.52 -27.85 -2.87
N ALA A 304 -10.01 -26.73 -2.36
CA ALA A 304 -10.63 -26.02 -1.24
C ALA A 304 -12.01 -25.43 -1.60
N ILE A 305 -12.14 -24.86 -2.80
CA ILE A 305 -13.43 -24.38 -3.33
C ILE A 305 -14.40 -25.56 -3.51
N GLY A 306 -13.94 -26.68 -4.06
CA GLY A 306 -14.74 -27.89 -4.27
C GLY A 306 -15.30 -28.46 -2.97
N GLU A 307 -14.47 -28.50 -1.91
CA GLU A 307 -14.91 -28.94 -0.58
C GLU A 307 -16.01 -28.01 -0.01
N ALA A 308 -15.80 -26.71 -0.09
CA ALA A 308 -16.80 -25.74 0.38
C ALA A 308 -18.11 -25.82 -0.42
N LYS A 309 -18.04 -25.95 -1.76
CA LYS A 309 -19.20 -26.14 -2.64
C LYS A 309 -20.00 -27.41 -2.29
N ALA A 310 -19.33 -28.52 -2.06
CA ALA A 310 -19.98 -29.78 -1.69
C ALA A 310 -20.73 -29.66 -0.35
N LEU A 311 -20.19 -28.98 0.63
CA LEU A 311 -20.84 -28.75 1.91
C LEU A 311 -22.07 -27.84 1.77
N VAL A 312 -21.98 -26.78 0.98
CA VAL A 312 -23.11 -25.88 0.70
C VAL A 312 -24.23 -26.62 -0.03
N ALA A 313 -23.90 -27.39 -1.09
CA ALA A 313 -24.87 -28.15 -1.86
C ALA A 313 -25.58 -29.24 -1.03
N ALA A 314 -24.90 -29.77 -0.01
CA ALA A 314 -25.47 -30.75 0.93
C ALA A 314 -26.29 -30.08 2.06
N GLY A 315 -26.52 -28.78 2.04
CA GLY A 315 -27.25 -28.05 3.08
C GLY A 315 -26.50 -27.99 4.43
N ARG A 316 -25.19 -28.26 4.44
CA ARG A 316 -24.36 -28.34 5.65
C ARG A 316 -23.70 -26.98 5.96
N GLY A 317 -24.49 -25.90 6.06
CA GLY A 317 -24.01 -24.53 6.23
C GLY A 317 -23.08 -24.35 7.44
N ALA A 318 -23.37 -24.99 8.57
CA ALA A 318 -22.50 -24.94 9.76
C ALA A 318 -21.10 -25.50 9.51
N ALA A 319 -20.98 -26.55 8.68
CA ALA A 319 -19.69 -27.13 8.28
C ALA A 319 -19.02 -26.36 7.14
N ALA A 320 -19.80 -25.74 6.24
CA ALA A 320 -19.29 -24.91 5.15
C ALA A 320 -18.66 -23.58 5.68
N ARG A 321 -19.25 -22.97 6.71
CA ARG A 321 -18.81 -21.69 7.28
C ARG A 321 -17.30 -21.61 7.57
N PRO A 322 -16.67 -22.52 8.34
CA PRO A 322 -15.24 -22.44 8.62
C PRO A 322 -14.38 -22.62 7.35
N ARG A 323 -14.84 -23.39 6.34
CA ARG A 323 -14.13 -23.55 5.08
C ARG A 323 -14.13 -22.28 4.24
N ILE A 324 -15.27 -21.59 4.18
CA ILE A 324 -15.40 -20.31 3.47
C ILE A 324 -14.54 -19.24 4.14
N LEU A 325 -14.54 -19.18 5.48
CA LEU A 325 -13.67 -18.26 6.22
C LEU A 325 -12.18 -18.57 6.02
N ASP A 326 -11.80 -19.83 5.92
CA ASP A 326 -10.41 -20.20 5.64
C ASP A 326 -9.99 -19.82 4.22
N LEU A 327 -10.86 -20.02 3.22
CA LEU A 327 -10.64 -19.53 1.86
C LEU A 327 -10.46 -18.02 1.84
N ASP A 328 -11.34 -17.26 2.50
CA ASP A 328 -11.28 -15.79 2.56
C ASP A 328 -10.00 -15.31 3.21
N ARG A 329 -9.53 -16.01 4.24
CA ARG A 329 -8.33 -15.67 4.99
C ARG A 329 -7.04 -16.02 4.24
N THR A 330 -6.96 -17.18 3.58
CA THR A 330 -5.70 -17.76 3.08
C THR A 330 -5.49 -17.63 1.58
N LEU A 331 -6.57 -17.62 0.80
CA LEU A 331 -6.55 -17.52 -0.67
C LEU A 331 -7.22 -16.24 -1.19
N SER A 332 -8.05 -15.61 -0.35
CA SER A 332 -8.57 -14.25 -0.49
C SER A 332 -8.89 -13.84 -1.94
N GLY A 333 -8.21 -12.85 -2.47
CA GLY A 333 -8.46 -12.33 -3.81
C GLY A 333 -8.30 -13.32 -4.97
N LEU A 334 -7.62 -14.47 -4.76
CA LEU A 334 -7.51 -15.51 -5.77
C LEU A 334 -8.84 -16.22 -6.05
N ALA A 335 -9.77 -16.20 -5.09
CA ALA A 335 -11.08 -16.85 -5.18
C ALA A 335 -12.24 -15.88 -4.85
N ALA A 336 -12.09 -14.61 -5.14
CA ALA A 336 -12.98 -13.54 -4.65
C ALA A 336 -14.46 -13.81 -4.97
N GLU A 337 -14.81 -14.08 -6.22
CA GLU A 337 -16.17 -14.36 -6.64
C GLU A 337 -16.72 -15.62 -5.98
N GLN A 338 -15.95 -16.72 -5.98
CA GLN A 338 -16.36 -17.99 -5.40
C GLN A 338 -16.60 -17.89 -3.89
N ILE A 339 -15.79 -17.10 -3.17
CA ILE A 339 -15.95 -16.87 -1.73
C ILE A 339 -17.26 -16.15 -1.43
N VAL A 340 -17.57 -15.10 -2.18
CA VAL A 340 -18.80 -14.31 -2.01
C VAL A 340 -20.04 -15.16 -2.35
N ASP A 341 -20.01 -15.89 -3.46
CA ASP A 341 -21.11 -16.80 -3.88
C ASP A 341 -21.36 -17.90 -2.84
N LEU A 342 -20.31 -18.53 -2.35
CA LEU A 342 -20.41 -19.56 -1.31
C LEU A 342 -20.96 -18.97 0.00
N ALA A 343 -20.54 -17.79 0.39
CA ALA A 343 -21.03 -17.11 1.58
C ALA A 343 -22.51 -16.73 1.46
N ALA A 344 -22.95 -16.33 0.28
CA ALA A 344 -24.36 -16.04 0.01
C ALA A 344 -25.22 -17.31 0.01
N ALA A 345 -24.73 -18.40 -0.60
CA ALA A 345 -25.47 -19.64 -0.75
C ALA A 345 -25.52 -20.51 0.51
N CYS A 346 -24.57 -20.37 1.44
CA CYS A 346 -24.46 -21.28 2.59
C CYS A 346 -25.57 -21.11 3.65
N GLY A 347 -26.28 -19.99 3.66
CA GLY A 347 -27.26 -19.70 4.74
C GLY A 347 -26.65 -19.65 6.15
N CYS A 348 -25.34 -19.42 6.26
CA CYS A 348 -24.55 -19.60 7.48
C CYS A 348 -24.18 -18.29 8.18
N GLY A 349 -24.84 -17.18 7.84
CA GLY A 349 -24.71 -15.88 8.54
C GLY A 349 -23.35 -15.20 8.33
N LEU A 350 -22.67 -15.44 7.18
CA LEU A 350 -21.42 -14.77 6.85
C LEU A 350 -21.62 -13.35 6.29
N LEU A 351 -22.75 -13.15 5.60
CA LEU A 351 -23.09 -11.84 5.02
C LEU A 351 -24.32 -11.25 5.71
N PRO A 352 -24.41 -9.94 5.87
CA PRO A 352 -25.62 -9.28 6.30
C PRO A 352 -26.77 -9.58 5.33
N GLU A 353 -27.98 -9.73 5.86
CA GLU A 353 -29.18 -9.87 5.04
C GLU A 353 -29.35 -8.61 4.18
N GLU A 354 -29.64 -8.79 2.90
CA GLU A 354 -30.07 -7.68 2.05
C GLU A 354 -31.47 -7.30 2.48
N LYS A 355 -31.65 -6.06 2.97
CA LYS A 355 -32.99 -5.54 3.21
C LYS A 355 -33.70 -5.55 1.87
N GLY A 356 -34.62 -6.49 1.70
CA GLY A 356 -35.44 -6.57 0.50
C GLY A 356 -36.11 -5.20 0.31
N ASN A 357 -36.04 -4.66 -0.89
CA ASN A 357 -36.89 -3.56 -1.34
C ASN A 357 -38.33 -4.03 -1.22
N LYS A 358 -39.01 -3.67 -0.13
CA LYS A 358 -40.45 -3.77 -0.01
C LYS A 358 -41.08 -2.52 -0.60
#